data_4e30139e2c657f557e473cb8c0a41742
#
_entry.id   4e30139e2c657f557e473cb8c0a41742
#
_cell.length_a   1.000
_cell.length_b   1.000
_cell.length_c   1.000
_cell.angle_alpha   90.00
_cell.angle_beta   90.00
_cell.angle_gamma   90.00
#
_symmetry.space_group_name_H-M   'P 1'
#
loop_
_entity.id
_entity.type
_entity.pdbx_description
1 polymer ?
#
loop_
_entity_poly.entity_id
_entity_poly.type
_entity_poly.pdbx_seq_one_letter_code
_entity_poly.pdbx_strand_id
1 'polypeptide(L)'
;MKKILLTLIAAIVACGLSAADAKTTARAALGKPDLDSIAKASVDENSQYYYPRLLKSFLSNDTTMTDEEFQYFYYGTLFQEDYDPYREAPNQALFQELLPVYAKEKRTRADREKMLDYALQVLDDNPVDLRQLTNRIYVYEQNRKYDLAKIWQFKLNHLLLVIASSGSGTTPEDAFVIVYPQHEYDFLNLSGITASSQRFEPPYFDFITVNRTDTKKPEGYYFNISELLNQYFLKHPSEMESTPSAGADK
;
A
#
# COMPACT_ATOMS: atom_id res chain seq x y z
N MET A 1 -3.32 11.78 19.74
CA MET A 1 -2.27 11.27 18.84
C MET A 1 -2.74 10.94 17.41
N LYS A 2 -4.06 10.95 17.12
CA LYS A 2 -4.62 10.85 15.76
C LYS A 2 -4.38 12.06 14.84
N LYS A 3 -3.89 13.20 15.37
CA LYS A 3 -3.83 14.47 14.63
C LYS A 3 -2.57 14.68 13.76
N ILE A 4 -1.49 13.96 13.98
CA ILE A 4 -0.22 14.18 13.25
C ILE A 4 -0.20 13.41 11.92
N LEU A 5 -0.79 12.22 11.87
CA LEU A 5 -0.90 11.42 10.64
C LEU A 5 -1.91 12.04 9.65
N LEU A 6 -3.00 12.63 10.17
CA LEU A 6 -4.06 13.22 9.33
C LEU A 6 -3.61 14.46 8.54
N THR A 7 -2.60 15.21 9.02
CA THR A 7 -2.21 16.48 8.41
C THR A 7 -1.35 16.32 7.15
N LEU A 8 -0.61 15.22 7.01
CA LEU A 8 0.24 15.04 5.83
C LEU A 8 -0.52 14.44 4.64
N ILE A 9 -1.43 13.51 4.88
CA ILE A 9 -2.18 12.82 3.83
C ILE A 9 -3.38 13.66 3.36
N ALA A 10 -4.04 14.41 4.26
CA ALA A 10 -5.09 15.37 3.88
C ALA A 10 -4.57 16.47 2.93
N ALA A 11 -3.28 16.80 2.98
CA ALA A 11 -2.65 17.74 2.05
C ALA A 11 -2.43 17.15 0.66
N ILE A 12 -2.28 15.82 0.53
CA ILE A 12 -2.05 15.15 -0.76
C ILE A 12 -3.35 14.98 -1.54
N VAL A 13 -4.46 14.67 -0.88
CA VAL A 13 -5.79 14.50 -1.52
C VAL A 13 -6.51 15.84 -1.73
N ALA A 14 -6.12 16.91 -1.01
CA ALA A 14 -6.75 18.25 -1.11
C ALA A 14 -6.03 19.23 -2.05
N CYS A 15 -4.94 18.85 -2.72
CA CYS A 15 -4.24 19.72 -3.67
C CYS A 15 -4.85 19.72 -5.08
N GLY A 16 -6.16 19.91 -5.15
CA GLY A 16 -6.78 20.63 -6.24
C GLY A 16 -7.09 22.04 -5.75
N LEU A 17 -6.18 23.01 -6.02
CA LEU A 17 -6.33 24.47 -5.91
C LEU A 17 -5.65 25.18 -4.73
N SER A 18 -4.70 25.92 -5.15
CA SER A 18 -4.36 27.33 -4.85
C SER A 18 -2.95 27.54 -4.31
N ALA A 19 -2.19 28.25 -5.14
CA ALA A 19 -0.85 28.75 -4.87
C ALA A 19 -0.85 29.85 -3.80
N ALA A 20 0.09 29.79 -2.86
CA ALA A 20 0.89 30.91 -2.39
C ALA A 20 2.01 30.44 -1.45
N ASP A 21 3.23 30.70 -1.85
CA ASP A 21 4.45 30.93 -1.07
C ASP A 21 4.81 30.02 0.12
N ALA A 22 5.55 28.95 -0.21
CA ALA A 22 6.69 28.54 0.62
C ALA A 22 7.77 28.02 -0.31
N LYS A 23 9.00 28.47 -0.13
CA LYS A 23 10.23 27.93 -0.75
C LYS A 23 10.42 26.48 -0.28
N THR A 24 9.64 25.57 -0.83
CA THR A 24 9.92 24.15 -0.83
C THR A 24 10.63 23.90 -2.14
N THR A 25 11.88 23.44 -2.10
CA THR A 25 12.52 22.83 -3.25
C THR A 25 11.51 21.91 -3.90
N ALA A 26 11.11 22.22 -5.14
CA ALA A 26 10.08 21.46 -5.86
C ALA A 26 10.57 20.01 -5.94
N ARG A 27 10.00 19.16 -5.09
CA ARG A 27 10.15 17.72 -5.17
C ARG A 27 9.48 17.34 -6.50
N ALA A 28 10.23 16.72 -7.42
CA ALA A 28 9.63 16.24 -8.65
C ALA A 28 8.45 15.37 -8.27
N ALA A 29 7.25 15.74 -8.73
CA ALA A 29 6.06 14.95 -8.41
C ALA A 29 6.24 13.58 -9.06
N LEU A 30 6.18 12.52 -8.25
CA LEU A 30 6.02 11.16 -8.77
C LEU A 30 4.77 11.16 -9.65
N GLY A 31 4.89 10.62 -10.87
CA GLY A 31 3.76 10.38 -11.76
C GLY A 31 3.23 8.96 -11.66
N LYS A 32 2.33 8.62 -12.58
CA LYS A 32 1.91 7.22 -12.78
C LYS A 32 3.13 6.34 -13.00
N PRO A 33 3.15 5.11 -12.45
CA PRO A 33 4.27 4.21 -12.64
C PRO A 33 4.37 3.76 -14.12
N ASP A 34 5.58 3.80 -14.67
CA ASP A 34 5.91 3.10 -15.91
C ASP A 34 6.23 1.64 -15.56
N LEU A 35 5.18 0.79 -15.55
CA LEU A 35 5.30 -0.61 -15.13
C LEU A 35 6.23 -1.42 -16.03
N ASP A 36 6.34 -1.09 -17.32
CA ASP A 36 7.25 -1.76 -18.25
C ASP A 36 8.72 -1.47 -17.91
N SER A 37 9.02 -0.22 -17.61
CA SER A 37 10.36 0.18 -17.16
C SER A 37 10.70 -0.42 -15.79
N ILE A 38 9.73 -0.44 -14.86
CA ILE A 38 9.89 -1.02 -13.53
C ILE A 38 10.12 -2.54 -13.63
N ALA A 39 9.33 -3.25 -14.44
CA ALA A 39 9.49 -4.69 -14.67
C ALA A 39 10.92 -5.05 -15.08
N LYS A 40 11.46 -4.33 -16.09
CA LYS A 40 12.82 -4.55 -16.58
C LYS A 40 13.88 -4.23 -15.52
N ALA A 41 13.75 -3.07 -14.88
CA ALA A 41 14.75 -2.59 -13.95
C ALA A 41 14.79 -3.40 -12.64
N SER A 42 13.64 -3.91 -12.18
CA SER A 42 13.54 -4.66 -10.91
C SER A 42 14.25 -6.01 -10.94
N VAL A 43 14.44 -6.61 -12.12
CA VAL A 43 15.10 -7.91 -12.30
C VAL A 43 16.52 -7.82 -12.87
N ASP A 44 16.96 -6.65 -13.33
CA ASP A 44 18.31 -6.43 -13.85
C ASP A 44 19.28 -6.12 -12.70
N GLU A 45 20.22 -7.03 -12.44
CA GLU A 45 21.25 -6.89 -11.40
C GLU A 45 22.13 -5.63 -11.57
N ASN A 46 22.27 -5.11 -12.78
CA ASN A 46 23.05 -3.90 -13.07
C ASN A 46 22.23 -2.63 -12.87
N SER A 47 20.92 -2.73 -12.75
CA SER A 47 20.03 -1.59 -12.51
C SER A 47 20.25 -1.01 -11.10
N GLN A 48 20.24 0.32 -11.00
CA GLN A 48 20.16 0.97 -9.70
C GLN A 48 18.84 0.64 -8.95
N TYR A 49 17.79 0.25 -9.69
CA TYR A 49 16.48 -0.12 -9.19
C TYR A 49 16.27 -1.63 -9.08
N TYR A 50 17.35 -2.42 -9.07
CA TYR A 50 17.28 -3.87 -8.84
C TYR A 50 16.59 -4.17 -7.53
N TYR A 51 15.50 -4.96 -7.57
CA TYR A 51 14.61 -5.16 -6.42
C TYR A 51 15.33 -5.65 -5.16
N PRO A 52 16.21 -6.67 -5.20
CA PRO A 52 16.92 -7.13 -4.00
C PRO A 52 17.79 -6.03 -3.36
N ARG A 53 18.33 -5.08 -4.15
CA ARG A 53 19.09 -3.95 -3.63
C ARG A 53 18.16 -2.95 -2.93
N LEU A 54 17.03 -2.63 -3.54
CA LEU A 54 16.02 -1.74 -2.95
C LEU A 54 15.40 -2.35 -1.69
N LEU A 55 15.10 -3.66 -1.71
CA LEU A 55 14.62 -4.40 -0.54
C LEU A 55 15.62 -4.31 0.63
N LYS A 56 16.91 -4.53 0.36
CA LYS A 56 17.96 -4.39 1.38
C LYS A 56 17.99 -2.97 1.97
N SER A 57 17.87 -1.93 1.14
CA SER A 57 17.81 -0.53 1.59
C SER A 57 16.53 -0.28 2.38
N PHE A 58 15.38 -0.79 1.93
CA PHE A 58 14.12 -0.66 2.64
C PHE A 58 14.14 -1.35 4.02
N LEU A 59 14.77 -2.52 4.15
CA LEU A 59 14.87 -3.23 5.42
C LEU A 59 15.90 -2.63 6.38
N SER A 60 16.84 -1.81 5.88
CA SER A 60 17.82 -1.10 6.71
C SER A 60 17.14 -0.04 7.61
N ASN A 61 17.81 0.35 8.69
CA ASN A 61 17.31 1.39 9.60
C ASN A 61 17.74 2.80 9.15
N ASP A 62 17.70 3.07 7.85
CA ASP A 62 17.99 4.38 7.30
C ASP A 62 16.77 5.00 6.59
N THR A 63 16.90 6.23 6.17
CA THR A 63 15.87 7.02 5.49
C THR A 63 16.44 7.68 4.23
N THR A 64 17.39 7.02 3.57
CA THR A 64 18.11 7.59 2.42
C THR A 64 17.44 7.29 1.08
N MET A 65 16.52 6.33 1.02
CA MET A 65 15.79 6.02 -0.21
C MET A 65 15.03 7.24 -0.72
N THR A 66 15.15 7.49 -2.01
CA THR A 66 14.41 8.54 -2.73
C THR A 66 12.97 8.11 -3.03
N ASP A 67 12.11 9.06 -3.40
CA ASP A 67 10.72 8.78 -3.81
C ASP A 67 10.67 7.84 -5.02
N GLU A 68 11.59 8.02 -5.98
CA GLU A 68 11.69 7.17 -7.16
C GLU A 68 12.11 5.75 -6.78
N GLU A 69 13.08 5.57 -5.88
CA GLU A 69 13.45 4.25 -5.36
C GLU A 69 12.29 3.58 -4.62
N PHE A 70 11.48 4.33 -3.87
CA PHE A 70 10.24 3.80 -3.28
C PHE A 70 9.22 3.38 -4.33
N GLN A 71 9.08 4.13 -5.43
CA GLN A 71 8.18 3.76 -6.53
C GLN A 71 8.63 2.47 -7.21
N TYR A 72 9.92 2.37 -7.56
CA TYR A 72 10.49 1.15 -8.14
C TYR A 72 10.44 -0.04 -7.17
N PHE A 73 10.65 0.18 -5.89
CA PHE A 73 10.54 -0.86 -4.87
C PHE A 73 9.10 -1.36 -4.75
N TYR A 74 8.13 -0.46 -4.57
CA TYR A 74 6.74 -0.82 -4.37
C TYR A 74 6.16 -1.57 -5.57
N TYR A 75 6.27 -1.01 -6.77
CA TYR A 75 5.75 -1.66 -7.97
C TYR A 75 6.65 -2.81 -8.46
N GLY A 76 7.94 -2.78 -8.18
CA GLY A 76 8.87 -3.87 -8.46
C GLY A 76 8.51 -5.17 -7.74
N THR A 77 7.73 -5.10 -6.65
CA THR A 77 7.18 -6.27 -5.95
C THR A 77 6.35 -7.16 -6.89
N LEU A 78 5.58 -6.57 -7.83
CA LEU A 78 4.75 -7.30 -8.81
C LEU A 78 5.56 -8.31 -9.64
N PHE A 79 6.82 -8.00 -9.93
CA PHE A 79 7.65 -8.74 -10.89
C PHE A 79 8.62 -9.71 -10.20
N GLN A 80 8.47 -9.94 -8.90
CA GLN A 80 9.31 -10.90 -8.19
C GLN A 80 8.78 -12.32 -8.40
N GLU A 81 9.69 -13.30 -8.41
CA GLU A 81 9.35 -14.69 -8.68
C GLU A 81 8.34 -15.27 -7.68
N ASP A 82 8.46 -14.88 -6.41
CA ASP A 82 7.62 -15.34 -5.30
C ASP A 82 6.37 -14.47 -5.08
N TYR A 83 6.13 -13.43 -5.89
CA TYR A 83 4.94 -12.59 -5.78
C TYR A 83 3.66 -13.39 -6.02
N ASP A 84 2.77 -13.36 -5.05
CA ASP A 84 1.40 -13.87 -5.12
C ASP A 84 0.49 -12.96 -4.29
N PRO A 85 -0.42 -12.17 -4.94
CA PRO A 85 -1.27 -11.21 -4.25
C PRO A 85 -2.34 -11.85 -3.37
N TYR A 86 -2.62 -13.14 -3.56
CA TYR A 86 -3.64 -13.89 -2.83
C TYR A 86 -3.07 -14.93 -1.86
N ARG A 87 -1.73 -14.98 -1.74
CA ARG A 87 -1.08 -15.86 -0.76
C ARG A 87 -1.52 -15.51 0.66
N GLU A 88 -1.88 -16.53 1.43
CA GLU A 88 -2.20 -16.34 2.84
C GLU A 88 -0.98 -15.86 3.63
N ALA A 89 -1.22 -14.91 4.53
CA ALA A 89 -0.18 -14.43 5.43
C ALA A 89 0.33 -15.58 6.33
N PRO A 90 1.62 -15.57 6.70
CA PRO A 90 2.18 -16.60 7.56
C PRO A 90 1.51 -16.62 8.92
N ASN A 91 1.55 -17.79 9.59
CA ASN A 91 1.11 -17.97 10.97
C ASN A 91 -0.35 -17.58 11.26
N GLN A 92 -1.29 -18.17 10.52
CA GLN A 92 -2.73 -17.96 10.70
C GLN A 92 -3.20 -18.23 12.14
N ALA A 93 -2.59 -19.18 12.85
CA ALA A 93 -2.94 -19.46 14.25
C ALA A 93 -2.68 -18.24 15.15
N LEU A 94 -1.52 -17.60 15.01
CA LEU A 94 -1.19 -16.37 15.75
C LEU A 94 -2.10 -15.21 15.35
N PHE A 95 -2.45 -15.10 14.05
CA PHE A 95 -3.41 -14.10 13.58
C PHE A 95 -4.77 -14.25 14.27
N GLN A 96 -5.31 -15.48 14.37
CA GLN A 96 -6.58 -15.73 15.05
C GLN A 96 -6.52 -15.35 16.55
N GLU A 97 -5.40 -15.62 17.22
CA GLU A 97 -5.18 -15.18 18.61
C GLU A 97 -5.13 -13.65 18.75
N LEU A 98 -4.71 -12.94 17.70
CA LEU A 98 -4.59 -11.49 17.71
C LEU A 98 -5.90 -10.75 17.41
N LEU A 99 -6.89 -11.39 16.78
CA LEU A 99 -8.17 -10.73 16.47
C LEU A 99 -8.81 -10.04 17.69
N PRO A 100 -8.96 -10.71 18.87
CA PRO A 100 -9.48 -10.05 20.05
C PRO A 100 -8.52 -8.98 20.63
N VAL A 101 -7.21 -9.10 20.37
CA VAL A 101 -6.22 -8.10 20.82
C VAL A 101 -6.38 -6.79 20.04
N TYR A 102 -6.61 -6.88 18.72
CA TYR A 102 -6.85 -5.70 17.88
C TYR A 102 -8.10 -4.92 18.29
N ALA A 103 -9.10 -5.59 18.85
CA ALA A 103 -10.33 -4.96 19.34
C ALA A 103 -10.17 -4.25 20.71
N LYS A 104 -9.08 -4.51 21.47
CA LYS A 104 -8.87 -3.89 22.79
C LYS A 104 -8.61 -2.39 22.67
N GLU A 105 -9.23 -1.60 23.54
CA GLU A 105 -8.87 -0.19 23.74
C GLU A 105 -7.46 -0.02 24.29
N LYS A 106 -7.12 -0.84 25.31
CA LYS A 106 -5.80 -0.85 25.95
C LYS A 106 -5.14 -2.20 25.78
N ARG A 107 -3.95 -2.21 25.24
CA ARG A 107 -3.14 -3.41 25.01
C ARG A 107 -2.05 -3.52 26.05
N THR A 108 -1.92 -4.69 26.64
CA THR A 108 -0.85 -5.01 27.59
C THR A 108 0.51 -5.05 26.88
N ARG A 109 1.59 -5.17 27.66
CA ARG A 109 2.92 -5.40 27.08
C ARG A 109 2.97 -6.71 26.30
N ALA A 110 2.40 -7.79 26.85
CA ALA A 110 2.34 -9.09 26.18
C ALA A 110 1.54 -9.04 24.89
N ASP A 111 0.41 -8.30 24.86
CA ASP A 111 -0.36 -8.08 23.61
C ASP A 111 0.51 -7.42 22.54
N ARG A 112 1.27 -6.39 22.90
CA ARG A 112 2.15 -5.67 21.96
C ARG A 112 3.33 -6.52 21.48
N GLU A 113 3.88 -7.37 22.34
CA GLU A 113 4.94 -8.31 21.95
C GLU A 113 4.42 -9.31 20.91
N LYS A 114 3.25 -9.90 21.12
CA LYS A 114 2.60 -10.77 20.11
C LYS A 114 2.28 -10.04 18.81
N MET A 115 1.75 -8.80 18.89
CA MET A 115 1.48 -8.00 17.69
C MET A 115 2.75 -7.70 16.88
N LEU A 116 3.86 -7.40 17.58
CA LEU A 116 5.13 -7.14 16.90
C LEU A 116 5.70 -8.40 16.26
N ASP A 117 5.64 -9.54 16.97
CA ASP A 117 6.10 -10.83 16.46
C ASP A 117 5.35 -11.21 15.16
N TYR A 118 4.03 -11.13 15.17
CA TYR A 118 3.23 -11.37 13.98
C TYR A 118 3.54 -10.37 12.84
N ALA A 119 3.62 -9.08 13.17
CA ALA A 119 3.93 -8.07 12.17
C ALA A 119 5.31 -8.29 11.51
N LEU A 120 6.31 -8.74 12.27
CA LEU A 120 7.63 -9.03 11.72
C LEU A 120 7.61 -10.27 10.81
N GLN A 121 6.87 -11.33 11.17
CA GLN A 121 6.71 -12.52 10.33
C GLN A 121 6.04 -12.18 8.99
N VAL A 122 4.97 -11.37 9.02
CA VAL A 122 4.30 -10.94 7.79
C VAL A 122 5.18 -10.02 6.95
N LEU A 123 5.91 -9.08 7.58
CA LEU A 123 6.81 -8.17 6.86
C LEU A 123 8.07 -8.83 6.30
N ASP A 124 8.44 -9.99 6.80
CA ASP A 124 9.51 -10.81 6.21
C ASP A 124 9.05 -11.47 4.90
N ASP A 125 7.78 -11.84 4.83
CA ASP A 125 7.13 -12.41 3.63
C ASP A 125 6.64 -11.32 2.65
N ASN A 126 6.01 -10.26 3.17
CA ASN A 126 5.51 -9.12 2.41
C ASN A 126 5.98 -7.80 3.03
N PRO A 127 7.12 -7.26 2.61
CA PRO A 127 7.72 -6.07 3.21
C PRO A 127 6.91 -4.79 2.99
N VAL A 128 5.96 -4.78 2.06
CA VAL A 128 5.10 -3.62 1.76
C VAL A 128 3.70 -3.72 2.37
N ASP A 129 3.44 -4.66 3.29
CA ASP A 129 2.16 -4.76 3.99
C ASP A 129 1.92 -3.52 4.86
N LEU A 130 1.03 -2.64 4.40
CA LEU A 130 0.75 -1.33 5.02
C LEU A 130 0.19 -1.48 6.44
N ARG A 131 -0.62 -2.51 6.67
CA ARG A 131 -1.23 -2.80 7.98
C ARG A 131 -0.19 -3.22 8.99
N GLN A 132 0.72 -4.13 8.61
CA GLN A 132 1.74 -4.60 9.53
C GLN A 132 2.84 -3.55 9.76
N LEU A 133 3.16 -2.72 8.78
CA LEU A 133 3.98 -1.53 9.00
C LEU A 133 3.35 -0.61 10.06
N THR A 134 2.04 -0.35 9.97
CA THR A 134 1.29 0.45 10.96
C THR A 134 1.32 -0.19 12.36
N ASN A 135 1.12 -1.50 12.45
CA ASN A 135 1.20 -2.24 13.72
C ASN A 135 2.60 -2.17 14.33
N ARG A 136 3.65 -2.32 13.53
CA ARG A 136 5.05 -2.20 13.95
C ARG A 136 5.36 -0.81 14.50
N ILE A 137 4.93 0.25 13.81
CA ILE A 137 5.07 1.64 14.24
C ILE A 137 4.38 1.85 15.58
N TYR A 138 3.10 1.43 15.67
CA TYR A 138 2.32 1.53 16.90
C TYR A 138 3.04 0.87 18.09
N VAL A 139 3.54 -0.35 17.93
CA VAL A 139 4.22 -1.07 19.02
C VAL A 139 5.52 -0.38 19.40
N TYR A 140 6.29 0.15 18.46
CA TYR A 140 7.51 0.90 18.76
C TYR A 140 7.21 2.17 19.55
N GLU A 141 6.16 2.94 19.20
CA GLU A 141 5.73 4.12 19.93
C GLU A 141 5.31 3.78 21.38
N GLN A 142 4.45 2.74 21.54
CA GLN A 142 3.99 2.30 22.85
C GLN A 142 5.11 1.78 23.75
N ASN A 143 6.17 1.25 23.15
CA ASN A 143 7.37 0.78 23.84
C ASN A 143 8.47 1.86 23.94
N ARG A 144 8.14 3.13 23.61
CA ARG A 144 9.05 4.30 23.65
C ARG A 144 10.30 4.17 22.74
N LYS A 145 10.25 3.32 21.74
CA LYS A 145 11.29 3.18 20.70
C LYS A 145 11.03 4.20 19.57
N TYR A 146 11.01 5.49 19.92
CA TYR A 146 10.54 6.55 19.03
C TYR A 146 11.39 6.71 17.75
N ASP A 147 12.71 6.48 17.84
CA ASP A 147 13.57 6.61 16.65
C ASP A 147 13.26 5.50 15.61
N LEU A 148 13.03 4.26 16.08
CA LEU A 148 12.58 3.18 15.20
C LEU A 148 11.19 3.47 14.63
N ALA A 149 10.27 3.97 15.46
CA ALA A 149 8.94 4.36 14.99
C ALA A 149 9.01 5.42 13.89
N LYS A 150 9.87 6.44 14.01
CA LYS A 150 10.07 7.48 12.99
C LYS A 150 10.61 6.92 11.67
N ILE A 151 11.58 6.01 11.72
CA ILE A 151 12.14 5.36 10.52
C ILE A 151 11.04 4.60 9.77
N TRP A 152 10.25 3.80 10.46
CA TRP A 152 9.18 3.02 9.81
C TRP A 152 8.01 3.88 9.38
N GLN A 153 7.72 4.97 10.12
CA GLN A 153 6.74 5.97 9.69
C GLN A 153 7.18 6.68 8.40
N PHE A 154 8.46 7.02 8.26
CA PHE A 154 9.01 7.58 7.03
C PHE A 154 8.77 6.62 5.86
N LYS A 155 9.06 5.33 6.01
CA LYS A 155 8.87 4.31 4.97
C LYS A 155 7.40 4.13 4.60
N LEU A 156 6.51 4.01 5.59
CA LEU A 156 5.08 3.92 5.36
C LEU A 156 4.55 5.15 4.60
N ASN A 157 4.99 6.36 4.98
CA ASN A 157 4.56 7.59 4.33
C ASN A 157 4.99 7.63 2.84
N HIS A 158 6.17 7.10 2.51
CA HIS A 158 6.61 7.04 1.11
C HIS A 158 5.85 5.99 0.30
N LEU A 159 5.51 4.83 0.87
CA LEU A 159 4.64 3.86 0.19
C LEU A 159 3.25 4.46 -0.08
N LEU A 160 2.66 5.18 0.89
CA LEU A 160 1.39 5.88 0.70
C LEU A 160 1.50 7.00 -0.35
N LEU A 161 2.63 7.73 -0.39
CA LEU A 161 2.90 8.73 -1.41
C LEU A 161 2.98 8.10 -2.80
N VAL A 162 3.65 6.96 -2.95
CA VAL A 162 3.74 6.22 -4.21
C VAL A 162 2.35 5.84 -4.73
N ILE A 163 1.48 5.29 -3.87
CA ILE A 163 0.10 4.95 -4.24
C ILE A 163 -0.68 6.22 -4.62
N ALA A 164 -0.63 7.26 -3.78
CA ALA A 164 -1.34 8.52 -4.01
C ALA A 164 -0.89 9.24 -5.30
N SER A 165 0.37 9.06 -5.71
CA SER A 165 0.92 9.70 -6.91
C SER A 165 0.55 8.97 -8.21
N SER A 166 0.00 7.76 -8.13
CA SER A 166 -0.39 6.97 -9.30
C SER A 166 -1.68 7.45 -9.97
N GLY A 167 -2.52 8.21 -9.26
CA GLY A 167 -3.78 8.78 -9.76
C GLY A 167 -4.54 9.52 -8.68
N SER A 168 -5.72 10.02 -9.03
CA SER A 168 -6.67 10.61 -8.06
C SER A 168 -7.71 9.60 -7.55
N GLY A 169 -7.82 8.46 -8.20
CA GLY A 169 -8.84 7.44 -7.92
C GLY A 169 -10.27 7.87 -8.28
N THR A 170 -10.48 9.01 -8.92
CA THR A 170 -11.83 9.54 -9.17
C THR A 170 -12.46 9.01 -10.46
N THR A 171 -11.67 8.51 -11.38
CA THR A 171 -12.12 7.85 -12.62
C THR A 171 -11.28 6.60 -12.89
N PRO A 172 -11.76 5.66 -13.72
CA PRO A 172 -10.97 4.49 -14.12
C PRO A 172 -9.62 4.86 -14.77
N GLU A 173 -9.59 5.91 -15.61
CA GLU A 173 -8.37 6.34 -16.32
C GLU A 173 -7.33 6.93 -15.35
N ASP A 174 -7.79 7.43 -14.21
CA ASP A 174 -6.96 8.03 -13.17
C ASP A 174 -7.07 7.28 -11.83
N ALA A 175 -7.27 5.95 -11.92
CA ALA A 175 -7.35 5.05 -10.78
C ALA A 175 -6.01 4.95 -10.03
N PHE A 176 -6.08 4.71 -8.73
CA PHE A 176 -4.91 4.36 -7.95
C PHE A 176 -4.38 2.99 -8.39
N VAL A 177 -3.07 2.85 -8.51
CA VAL A 177 -2.41 1.57 -8.85
C VAL A 177 -1.88 0.94 -7.57
N ILE A 178 -2.22 -0.33 -7.35
CA ILE A 178 -1.81 -1.08 -6.16
C ILE A 178 -1.17 -2.42 -6.53
N VAL A 179 -0.41 -2.98 -5.58
CA VAL A 179 0.28 -4.26 -5.76
C VAL A 179 -0.33 -5.42 -4.94
N TYR A 180 -1.23 -5.13 -4.02
CA TYR A 180 -1.98 -6.14 -3.24
C TYR A 180 -3.41 -5.67 -3.03
N PRO A 181 -4.45 -6.55 -3.10
CA PRO A 181 -5.86 -6.15 -2.92
C PRO A 181 -6.14 -5.48 -1.57
N GLN A 182 -5.50 -5.92 -0.49
CA GLN A 182 -5.67 -5.32 0.83
C GLN A 182 -5.21 -3.86 0.90
N HIS A 183 -4.33 -3.41 0.00
CA HIS A 183 -3.86 -2.02 -0.03
C HIS A 183 -4.97 -1.02 -0.36
N GLU A 184 -6.05 -1.42 -1.04
CA GLU A 184 -7.22 -0.58 -1.27
C GLU A 184 -7.79 -0.02 0.03
N TYR A 185 -8.11 -0.95 0.94
CA TYR A 185 -8.69 -0.61 2.23
C TYR A 185 -7.68 0.04 3.17
N ASP A 186 -6.45 -0.46 3.20
CA ASP A 186 -5.41 0.06 4.08
C ASP A 186 -5.01 1.48 3.68
N PHE A 187 -4.87 1.77 2.38
CA PHE A 187 -4.60 3.10 1.85
C PHE A 187 -5.72 4.10 2.20
N LEU A 188 -6.99 3.73 1.96
CA LEU A 188 -8.12 4.58 2.30
C LEU A 188 -8.19 4.85 3.81
N ASN A 189 -8.09 3.79 4.64
CA ASN A 189 -8.14 3.91 6.09
C ASN A 189 -7.00 4.80 6.63
N LEU A 190 -5.78 4.64 6.13
CA LEU A 190 -4.63 5.45 6.50
C LEU A 190 -4.75 6.89 6.01
N SER A 191 -5.52 7.12 4.94
CA SER A 191 -5.92 8.44 4.45
C SER A 191 -7.09 9.06 5.23
N GLY A 192 -7.62 8.37 6.25
CA GLY A 192 -8.76 8.85 7.04
C GLY A 192 -10.12 8.68 6.34
N ILE A 193 -10.19 7.82 5.33
CA ILE A 193 -11.38 7.53 4.54
C ILE A 193 -11.89 6.15 4.95
N THR A 194 -13.18 6.04 5.28
CA THR A 194 -13.79 4.77 5.67
C THR A 194 -14.51 4.15 4.47
N ALA A 195 -14.03 3.00 4.03
CA ALA A 195 -14.68 2.18 3.00
C ALA A 195 -16.01 1.61 3.51
N SER A 196 -17.01 1.48 2.61
CA SER A 196 -18.32 0.90 2.91
C SER A 196 -18.64 -0.34 2.09
N SER A 197 -18.27 -0.38 0.82
CA SER A 197 -18.48 -1.54 -0.05
C SER A 197 -17.46 -1.55 -1.18
N GLN A 198 -17.33 -2.71 -1.83
CA GLN A 198 -16.49 -2.91 -3.00
C GLN A 198 -17.35 -3.49 -4.13
N ARG A 199 -17.07 -3.10 -5.36
CA ARG A 199 -17.57 -3.74 -6.56
C ARG A 199 -16.44 -3.81 -7.61
N PHE A 200 -16.35 -4.92 -8.29
CA PHE A 200 -15.49 -5.07 -9.45
C PHE A 200 -16.12 -4.36 -10.66
N GLU A 201 -15.35 -3.54 -11.34
CA GLU A 201 -15.74 -2.89 -12.58
C GLU A 201 -14.83 -3.38 -13.72
N PRO A 202 -15.38 -4.18 -14.65
CA PRO A 202 -14.60 -4.68 -15.76
C PRO A 202 -13.94 -3.55 -16.56
N PRO A 203 -12.74 -3.79 -17.15
CA PRO A 203 -12.07 -5.10 -17.13
C PRO A 203 -11.14 -5.34 -15.94
N TYR A 204 -10.69 -4.30 -15.21
CA TYR A 204 -9.57 -4.43 -14.24
C TYR A 204 -9.64 -3.43 -13.10
N PHE A 205 -10.82 -2.98 -12.73
CA PHE A 205 -10.94 -1.98 -11.68
C PHE A 205 -11.75 -2.49 -10.50
N ASP A 206 -11.29 -2.16 -9.30
CA ASP A 206 -12.13 -2.20 -8.12
C ASP A 206 -12.61 -0.79 -7.78
N PHE A 207 -13.89 -0.64 -7.53
CA PHE A 207 -14.48 0.61 -7.03
C PHE A 207 -14.86 0.44 -5.57
N ILE A 208 -14.20 1.20 -4.70
CA ILE A 208 -14.46 1.18 -3.27
C ILE A 208 -15.33 2.39 -2.92
N THR A 209 -16.60 2.11 -2.59
CA THR A 209 -17.52 3.15 -2.07
C THR A 209 -17.09 3.57 -0.67
N VAL A 210 -17.24 4.85 -0.34
CA VAL A 210 -16.79 5.38 0.94
C VAL A 210 -17.92 6.08 1.71
N ASN A 211 -17.84 6.02 3.04
CA ASN A 211 -18.74 6.77 3.90
C ASN A 211 -18.38 8.27 3.83
N ARG A 212 -19.25 9.05 3.23
CA ARG A 212 -19.06 10.49 3.10
C ARG A 212 -20.12 11.26 3.88
N THR A 213 -19.70 12.31 4.57
CA THR A 213 -20.58 13.31 5.19
C THR A 213 -20.77 14.55 4.32
N ASP A 214 -19.92 14.72 3.30
CA ASP A 214 -19.92 15.85 2.37
C ASP A 214 -20.18 15.33 0.95
N THR A 215 -21.28 15.77 0.35
CA THR A 215 -21.69 15.39 -1.02
C THR A 215 -20.76 15.94 -2.11
N LYS A 216 -19.88 16.89 -1.78
CA LYS A 216 -18.84 17.40 -2.71
C LYS A 216 -17.65 16.46 -2.85
N LYS A 217 -17.49 15.50 -1.93
CA LYS A 217 -16.43 14.50 -1.99
C LYS A 217 -16.86 13.34 -2.90
N PRO A 218 -15.90 12.61 -3.51
CA PRO A 218 -16.20 11.42 -4.32
C PRO A 218 -17.06 10.42 -3.56
N GLU A 219 -17.91 9.69 -4.28
CA GLU A 219 -18.71 8.58 -3.74
C GLU A 219 -17.83 7.38 -3.40
N GLY A 220 -16.74 7.21 -4.12
CA GLY A 220 -15.78 6.16 -3.95
C GLY A 220 -14.52 6.44 -4.76
N TYR A 221 -13.64 5.45 -4.77
CA TYR A 221 -12.36 5.53 -5.47
C TYR A 221 -12.11 4.28 -6.28
N TYR A 222 -11.56 4.47 -7.49
CA TYR A 222 -11.13 3.42 -8.39
C TYR A 222 -9.71 2.98 -8.08
N PHE A 223 -9.51 1.67 -8.08
CA PHE A 223 -8.21 1.02 -7.99
C PHE A 223 -7.97 0.19 -9.25
N ASN A 224 -6.83 0.36 -9.87
CA ASN A 224 -6.41 -0.42 -11.02
C ASN A 224 -5.63 -1.64 -10.53
N ILE A 225 -6.19 -2.82 -10.79
CA ILE A 225 -5.64 -4.13 -10.41
C ILE A 225 -5.17 -4.92 -11.64
N SER A 226 -5.04 -4.27 -12.80
CA SER A 226 -4.71 -4.95 -14.07
C SER A 226 -3.41 -5.73 -13.98
N GLU A 227 -2.32 -5.09 -13.53
CA GLU A 227 -1.01 -5.74 -13.47
C GLU A 227 -0.94 -6.79 -12.35
N LEU A 228 -1.61 -6.55 -11.23
CA LEU A 228 -1.77 -7.52 -10.15
C LEU A 228 -2.41 -8.82 -10.69
N LEU A 229 -3.50 -8.71 -11.44
CA LEU A 229 -4.17 -9.86 -12.06
C LEU A 229 -3.30 -10.51 -13.15
N ASN A 230 -2.63 -9.71 -13.98
CA ASN A 230 -1.72 -10.23 -15.00
C ASN A 230 -0.63 -11.09 -14.38
N GLN A 231 0.04 -10.61 -13.35
CA GLN A 231 1.10 -11.35 -12.68
C GLN A 231 0.58 -12.61 -11.95
N TYR A 232 -0.63 -12.55 -11.40
CA TYR A 232 -1.28 -13.72 -10.82
C TYR A 232 -1.57 -14.79 -11.87
N PHE A 233 -2.26 -14.45 -12.97
CA PHE A 233 -2.62 -15.41 -13.99
C PHE A 233 -1.43 -15.95 -14.81
N LEU A 234 -0.33 -15.21 -14.91
CA LEU A 234 0.91 -15.76 -15.46
C LEU A 234 1.43 -16.97 -14.66
N LYS A 235 1.20 -16.99 -13.34
CA LYS A 235 1.58 -18.09 -12.44
C LYS A 235 0.48 -19.14 -12.27
N HIS A 236 -0.77 -18.77 -12.51
CA HIS A 236 -1.97 -19.61 -12.36
C HIS A 236 -2.80 -19.67 -13.66
N PRO A 237 -2.23 -20.12 -14.81
CA PRO A 237 -2.89 -20.04 -16.12
C PRO A 237 -4.20 -20.85 -16.18
N SER A 238 -4.31 -21.94 -15.42
CA SER A 238 -5.53 -22.76 -15.37
C SER A 238 -6.73 -22.04 -14.75
N GLU A 239 -6.51 -21.04 -13.92
CA GLU A 239 -7.59 -20.28 -13.28
C GLU A 239 -8.14 -19.18 -14.22
N MET A 240 -7.33 -18.70 -15.16
CA MET A 240 -7.76 -17.75 -16.18
C MET A 240 -8.85 -18.31 -17.09
N GLU A 241 -8.77 -19.62 -17.42
CA GLU A 241 -9.75 -20.30 -18.28
C GLU A 241 -11.09 -20.56 -17.57
N SER A 242 -11.10 -20.60 -16.23
CA SER A 242 -12.29 -20.88 -15.42
C SER A 242 -13.10 -19.62 -15.08
N THR A 243 -12.58 -18.43 -15.35
CA THR A 243 -13.30 -17.17 -15.07
C THR A 243 -14.39 -16.99 -16.15
N PRO A 244 -15.69 -16.96 -15.81
CA PRO A 244 -16.75 -16.75 -16.80
C PRO A 244 -16.51 -15.42 -17.51
N SER A 245 -16.39 -15.44 -18.84
CA SER A 245 -16.33 -14.21 -19.62
C SER A 245 -17.55 -13.36 -19.29
N ALA A 246 -17.35 -12.24 -18.59
CA ALA A 246 -18.42 -11.32 -18.27
C ALA A 246 -18.99 -10.76 -19.59
N GLY A 247 -20.15 -11.30 -20.00
CA GLY A 247 -21.02 -10.66 -20.98
C GLY A 247 -20.85 -11.07 -22.42
N ALA A 248 -21.26 -12.30 -22.73
CA ALA A 248 -21.89 -12.59 -24.02
C ALA A 248 -23.38 -12.89 -23.75
N ASP A 249 -24.14 -11.87 -23.43
CA ASP A 249 -25.58 -11.89 -23.62
C ASP A 249 -26.02 -10.64 -24.37
N LYS A 250 -26.72 -10.94 -25.46
CA LYS A 250 -27.23 -10.06 -26.53
C LYS A 250 -28.26 -9.06 -26.06
#